data_bdc4a54b21a32c27ed25f71d2a2ed57c
#
_entry.id   bdc4a54b21a32c27ed25f71d2a2ed57c
#
_cell.length_a   1.000
_cell.length_b   1.000
_cell.length_c   1.000
_cell.angle_alpha   90.00
_cell.angle_beta   90.00
_cell.angle_gamma   90.00
#
_symmetry.space_group_name_H-M   'P 1'
#
loop_
_entity.id
_entity.type
_entity.pdbx_description
1 polymer ?
#
loop_
_entity_poly.entity_id
_entity_poly.type
_entity_poly.pdbx_seq_one_letter_code
_entity_poly.pdbx_strand_id
1 'polypeptide(L)'
;MKNEACRICLFGHRNFDGYRVVDTQLFKLIKELIDENGFIEFYIGRNGEFDVYSASIIKKIQKEIGENNTELICVLPYYNKDIEFYANYYDDILIPEVAEKSHPKNAITKRNNWMVEMCDIVVCYVERNEGGAYCAMQYAHRLGKKVINLVDDN
;
A
#
# COMPACT_ATOMS: atom_id res chain seq x y z
N MET A 1 -11.52 15.80 20.79
CA MET A 1 -11.14 15.95 19.39
C MET A 1 -10.77 14.59 18.81
N LYS A 2 -11.34 14.28 17.67
CA LYS A 2 -11.06 13.03 17.01
C LYS A 2 -9.79 13.14 16.18
N ASN A 3 -8.85 12.23 16.39
CA ASN A 3 -7.67 12.16 15.56
C ASN A 3 -7.99 11.31 14.33
N GLU A 4 -7.78 11.87 13.17
CA GLU A 4 -7.97 11.13 11.94
C GLU A 4 -6.76 10.21 11.72
N ALA A 5 -7.02 9.04 11.16
CA ALA A 5 -5.96 8.11 10.83
C ALA A 5 -5.08 8.70 9.72
N CYS A 6 -3.79 8.47 9.80
CA CYS A 6 -2.90 8.74 8.70
C CYS A 6 -3.03 7.59 7.71
N ARG A 7 -3.30 7.88 6.46
CA ARG A 7 -3.49 6.87 5.43
C ARG A 7 -2.28 6.79 4.53
N ILE A 8 -1.72 5.60 4.44
CA ILE A 8 -0.52 5.34 3.66
C ILE A 8 -0.81 4.25 2.65
N CYS A 9 -0.52 4.49 1.39
CA CYS A 9 -0.64 3.45 0.38
C CYS A 9 0.74 3.03 -0.12
N LEU A 10 0.84 1.78 -0.54
CA LEU A 10 2.10 1.19 -0.97
C LEU A 10 1.97 0.62 -2.37
N PHE A 11 2.97 0.90 -3.21
CA PHE A 11 3.02 0.41 -4.58
C PHE A 11 4.44 -0.04 -4.91
N GLY A 12 4.56 -1.17 -5.59
CA GLY A 12 5.86 -1.65 -6.04
C GLY A 12 5.72 -2.51 -7.28
N HIS A 13 6.86 -2.81 -7.89
CA HIS A 13 6.86 -3.64 -9.08
C HIS A 13 6.34 -5.04 -8.79
N ARG A 14 5.63 -5.60 -9.79
CA ARG A 14 5.09 -6.95 -9.67
C ARG A 14 6.23 -7.97 -9.51
N ASN A 15 7.27 -7.84 -10.31
CA ASN A 15 8.46 -8.66 -10.20
C ASN A 15 9.53 -7.79 -9.54
N PHE A 16 9.94 -8.15 -8.34
CA PHE A 16 10.95 -7.36 -7.67
C PHE A 16 11.89 -8.26 -6.87
N ASP A 17 13.11 -7.81 -6.70
CA ASP A 17 14.14 -8.54 -5.98
C ASP A 17 14.74 -7.70 -4.84
N GLY A 18 14.08 -6.62 -4.49
CA GLY A 18 14.54 -5.69 -3.47
C GLY A 18 14.18 -6.07 -2.04
N TYR A 19 14.13 -7.36 -1.73
CA TYR A 19 13.71 -7.84 -0.41
C TYR A 19 14.53 -7.26 0.72
N ARG A 20 15.84 -7.13 0.50
CA ARG A 20 16.73 -6.59 1.53
C ARG A 20 16.43 -5.13 1.82
N VAL A 21 16.15 -4.36 0.78
CA VAL A 21 15.77 -2.96 0.91
C VAL A 21 14.46 -2.84 1.68
N VAL A 22 13.48 -3.65 1.32
CA VAL A 22 12.17 -3.60 1.98
C VAL A 22 12.31 -4.03 3.45
N ASP A 23 13.08 -5.08 3.72
CA ASP A 23 13.30 -5.54 5.10
C ASP A 23 13.85 -4.43 6.00
N THR A 24 14.79 -3.64 5.50
CA THR A 24 15.44 -2.63 6.32
C THR A 24 14.77 -1.28 6.22
N GLN A 25 14.54 -0.79 5.01
CA GLN A 25 14.01 0.56 4.79
C GLN A 25 12.53 0.66 5.12
N LEU A 26 11.73 -0.28 4.68
CA LEU A 26 10.30 -0.22 4.93
C LEU A 26 9.99 -0.44 6.40
N PHE A 27 10.65 -1.40 7.03
CA PHE A 27 10.46 -1.67 8.44
C PHE A 27 10.75 -0.41 9.27
N LYS A 28 11.90 0.22 9.01
CA LYS A 28 12.30 1.43 9.72
C LYS A 28 11.32 2.58 9.47
N LEU A 29 10.95 2.78 8.22
CA LEU A 29 10.02 3.85 7.84
C LEU A 29 8.67 3.71 8.52
N ILE A 30 8.12 2.50 8.53
CA ILE A 30 6.81 2.26 9.13
C ILE A 30 6.87 2.56 10.62
N LYS A 31 7.92 2.13 11.30
CA LYS A 31 8.04 2.38 12.74
C LYS A 31 8.13 3.88 13.02
N GLU A 32 8.86 4.61 12.21
CA GLU A 32 8.94 6.07 12.34
C GLU A 32 7.58 6.73 12.12
N LEU A 33 6.84 6.28 11.12
CA LEU A 33 5.53 6.84 10.81
C LEU A 33 4.52 6.57 11.92
N ILE A 34 4.60 5.41 12.54
CA ILE A 34 3.73 5.08 13.66
C ILE A 34 4.03 6.01 14.84
N ASP A 35 5.31 6.23 15.13
CA ASP A 35 5.71 7.12 16.22
C ASP A 35 5.21 8.56 15.99
N GLU A 36 5.22 9.00 14.74
CA GLU A 36 4.84 10.37 14.38
C GLU A 36 3.34 10.59 14.32
N ASN A 37 2.57 9.59 13.93
CA ASN A 37 1.18 9.78 13.54
C ASN A 37 0.14 9.11 14.44
N GLY A 38 0.54 8.22 15.32
CA GLY A 38 -0.42 7.49 16.14
C GLY A 38 -1.07 6.37 15.33
N PHE A 39 -2.33 6.53 14.96
CA PHE A 39 -3.04 5.47 14.23
C PHE A 39 -2.83 5.58 12.72
N ILE A 40 -2.47 4.47 12.08
CA ILE A 40 -2.19 4.43 10.65
C ILE A 40 -3.01 3.35 9.96
N GLU A 41 -3.59 3.70 8.80
CA GLU A 41 -4.21 2.73 7.91
C GLU A 41 -3.29 2.53 6.72
N PHE A 42 -2.90 1.29 6.48
CA PHE A 42 -2.08 0.93 5.33
C PHE A 42 -2.96 0.33 4.24
N TYR A 43 -2.89 0.90 3.04
CA TYR A 43 -3.65 0.45 1.89
C TYR A 43 -2.70 -0.20 0.89
N ILE A 44 -2.94 -1.45 0.56
CA ILE A 44 -2.04 -2.21 -0.30
C ILE A 44 -2.84 -3.13 -1.21
N GLY A 45 -2.36 -3.33 -2.43
CA GLY A 45 -2.97 -4.28 -3.34
C GLY A 45 -2.45 -5.70 -3.11
N ARG A 46 -2.69 -6.55 -4.07
CA ARG A 46 -2.18 -7.92 -4.01
C ARG A 46 -1.86 -8.42 -5.42
N ASN A 47 -1.21 -7.56 -6.20
CA ASN A 47 -0.97 -7.86 -7.61
C ASN A 47 0.44 -8.30 -7.94
N GLY A 48 1.35 -8.33 -6.98
CA GLY A 48 2.71 -8.72 -7.24
C GLY A 48 3.50 -8.97 -5.98
N GLU A 49 4.78 -9.27 -6.18
CA GLU A 49 5.66 -9.68 -5.09
C GLU A 49 5.90 -8.59 -4.05
N PHE A 50 6.02 -7.34 -4.50
CA PHE A 50 6.19 -6.24 -3.55
C PHE A 50 5.00 -6.15 -2.60
N ASP A 51 3.79 -6.22 -3.15
CA ASP A 51 2.58 -6.12 -2.34
C ASP A 51 2.52 -7.20 -1.26
N VAL A 52 2.76 -8.43 -1.67
CA VAL A 52 2.68 -9.57 -0.76
C VAL A 52 3.77 -9.48 0.31
N TYR A 53 4.99 -9.15 -0.09
CA TYR A 53 6.10 -9.09 0.85
C TYR A 53 5.95 -7.92 1.83
N SER A 54 5.53 -6.76 1.33
CA SER A 54 5.34 -5.58 2.18
C SER A 54 4.22 -5.79 3.19
N ALA A 55 3.16 -6.48 2.79
CA ALA A 55 2.09 -6.83 3.74
C ALA A 55 2.65 -7.68 4.88
N SER A 56 3.56 -8.61 4.57
CA SER A 56 4.16 -9.46 5.61
C SER A 56 5.01 -8.64 6.60
N ILE A 57 5.69 -7.60 6.11
CA ILE A 57 6.44 -6.69 6.98
C ILE A 57 5.51 -5.95 7.93
N ILE A 58 4.40 -5.44 7.40
CA ILE A 58 3.42 -4.73 8.22
C ILE A 58 2.82 -5.67 9.28
N LYS A 59 2.50 -6.90 8.89
CA LYS A 59 1.99 -7.90 9.85
C LYS A 59 2.99 -8.16 10.97
N LYS A 60 4.27 -8.25 10.62
CA LYS A 60 5.32 -8.46 11.60
C LYS A 60 5.40 -7.31 12.59
N ILE A 61 5.29 -6.09 12.10
CA ILE A 61 5.30 -4.90 12.95
C ILE A 61 4.09 -4.89 13.88
N GLN A 62 2.91 -5.24 13.36
CA GLN A 62 1.70 -5.31 14.16
C GLN A 62 1.86 -6.27 15.34
N LYS A 63 2.53 -7.40 15.12
CA LYS A 63 2.78 -8.37 16.18
C LYS A 63 3.71 -7.82 17.25
N GLU A 64 4.70 -7.04 16.85
CA GLU A 64 5.69 -6.49 17.79
C GLU A 64 5.12 -5.38 18.66
N ILE A 65 4.36 -4.47 18.08
CA ILE A 65 3.91 -3.25 18.79
C ILE A 65 2.45 -3.33 19.23
N GLY A 66 1.77 -4.43 18.90
CA GLY A 66 0.33 -4.56 19.15
C GLY A 66 -0.47 -4.05 17.96
N GLU A 67 -1.71 -4.53 17.86
CA GLU A 67 -2.55 -4.26 16.69
C GLU A 67 -3.39 -2.99 16.79
N ASN A 68 -3.28 -2.28 17.91
CA ASN A 68 -4.17 -1.15 18.17
C ASN A 68 -3.78 0.14 17.44
N ASN A 69 -2.58 0.20 16.87
CA ASN A 69 -2.07 1.41 16.25
C ASN A 69 -2.10 1.39 14.73
N THR A 70 -2.38 0.24 14.12
CA THR A 70 -2.36 0.13 12.67
C THR A 70 -3.46 -0.78 12.16
N GLU A 71 -3.83 -0.56 10.91
CA GLU A 71 -4.78 -1.42 10.20
C GLU A 71 -4.21 -1.67 8.80
N LEU A 72 -4.18 -2.93 8.39
CA LEU A 72 -3.70 -3.33 7.07
C LEU A 72 -4.90 -3.66 6.19
N ILE A 73 -5.13 -2.84 5.19
CA ILE A 73 -6.29 -2.94 4.31
C ILE A 73 -5.87 -3.39 2.93
N CYS A 74 -6.41 -4.51 2.48
CA CYS A 74 -6.17 -5.01 1.14
C CYS A 74 -7.17 -4.38 0.18
N VAL A 75 -6.70 -3.69 -0.84
CA VAL A 75 -7.56 -3.03 -1.80
C VAL A 75 -7.53 -3.80 -3.11
N LEU A 76 -8.65 -4.39 -3.47
CA LEU A 76 -8.77 -5.20 -4.67
C LEU A 76 -9.44 -4.42 -5.79
N PRO A 77 -9.08 -4.69 -7.06
CA PRO A 77 -9.70 -4.00 -8.18
C PRO A 77 -11.08 -4.54 -8.54
N TYR A 78 -11.36 -5.80 -8.18
CA TYR A 78 -12.62 -6.46 -8.44
C TYR A 78 -12.72 -7.69 -7.54
N TYR A 79 -13.91 -8.31 -7.53
CA TYR A 79 -14.13 -9.50 -6.72
C TYR A 79 -13.17 -10.63 -7.13
N ASN A 80 -12.65 -11.30 -6.14
CA ASN A 80 -11.75 -12.45 -6.31
C ASN A 80 -12.31 -13.58 -5.45
N LYS A 81 -12.37 -14.78 -5.99
CA LYS A 81 -12.93 -15.94 -5.26
C LYS A 81 -12.17 -16.27 -3.98
N ASP A 82 -10.94 -15.80 -3.86
CA ASP A 82 -10.10 -16.03 -2.68
C ASP A 82 -10.29 -14.96 -1.60
N ILE A 83 -11.30 -14.11 -1.75
CA ILE A 83 -11.50 -12.97 -0.84
C ILE A 83 -11.67 -13.40 0.62
N GLU A 84 -12.33 -14.52 0.86
CA GLU A 84 -12.51 -15.02 2.23
C GLU A 84 -11.18 -15.46 2.84
N PHE A 85 -10.31 -16.02 2.02
CA PHE A 85 -8.97 -16.39 2.45
C PHE A 85 -8.16 -15.15 2.80
N TYR A 86 -8.25 -14.10 1.98
CA TYR A 86 -7.55 -12.84 2.25
C TYR A 86 -8.07 -12.19 3.53
N ALA A 87 -9.37 -12.32 3.80
CA ALA A 87 -9.98 -11.72 4.98
C ALA A 87 -9.39 -12.25 6.29
N ASN A 88 -8.82 -13.45 6.27
CA ASN A 88 -8.16 -14.02 7.45
C ASN A 88 -6.77 -13.43 7.66
N TYR A 89 -6.19 -12.81 6.64
CA TYR A 89 -4.83 -12.29 6.70
C TYR A 89 -4.79 -10.78 6.90
N TYR A 90 -5.62 -10.05 6.14
CA TYR A 90 -5.69 -8.60 6.22
C TYR A 90 -6.74 -8.18 7.24
N ASP A 91 -6.54 -7.00 7.82
CA ASP A 91 -7.52 -6.49 8.80
C ASP A 91 -8.84 -6.13 8.14
N ASP A 92 -8.80 -5.70 6.88
CA ASP A 92 -10.00 -5.38 6.11
C ASP A 92 -9.72 -5.56 4.63
N ILE A 93 -10.78 -5.74 3.86
CA ILE A 93 -10.68 -5.85 2.40
C ILE A 93 -11.67 -4.87 1.79
N LEU A 94 -11.23 -4.17 0.76
CA LEU A 94 -12.00 -3.12 0.16
C LEU A 94 -11.91 -3.20 -1.36
N ILE A 95 -13.05 -3.04 -2.02
CA ILE A 95 -13.10 -2.95 -3.48
C ILE A 95 -13.71 -1.59 -3.81
N PRO A 96 -12.89 -0.64 -4.31
CA PRO A 96 -13.43 0.70 -4.62
C PRO A 96 -14.52 0.60 -5.68
N GLU A 97 -15.60 1.31 -5.47
CA GLU A 97 -16.73 1.28 -6.41
C GLU A 97 -16.31 1.68 -7.82
N VAL A 98 -15.43 2.66 -7.93
CA VAL A 98 -14.95 3.13 -9.24
C VAL A 98 -14.22 2.01 -9.99
N ALA A 99 -13.50 1.14 -9.28
CA ALA A 99 -12.81 0.03 -9.88
C ALA A 99 -13.79 -1.11 -10.21
N GLU A 100 -14.68 -1.41 -9.29
CA GLU A 100 -15.67 -2.49 -9.46
C GLU A 100 -16.56 -2.26 -10.68
N LYS A 101 -16.93 -1.02 -10.91
CA LYS A 101 -17.79 -0.64 -12.05
C LYS A 101 -17.04 -0.52 -13.36
N SER A 102 -15.71 -0.59 -13.33
CA SER A 102 -14.90 -0.47 -14.53
C SER A 102 -14.78 -1.79 -15.28
N HIS A 103 -14.44 -1.70 -16.55
CA HIS A 103 -14.05 -2.89 -17.31
C HIS A 103 -12.79 -3.47 -16.61
N PRO A 104 -12.71 -4.81 -16.47
CA PRO A 104 -11.56 -5.43 -15.80
C PRO A 104 -10.20 -4.96 -16.30
N LYS A 105 -10.11 -4.64 -17.57
CA LYS A 105 -8.90 -4.12 -18.17
C LYS A 105 -8.41 -2.81 -17.51
N ASN A 106 -9.35 -2.00 -17.03
CA ASN A 106 -9.05 -0.70 -16.44
C ASN A 106 -9.14 -0.70 -14.92
N ALA A 107 -9.62 -1.78 -14.33
CA ALA A 107 -9.93 -1.83 -12.90
C ALA A 107 -8.70 -1.63 -12.02
N ILE A 108 -7.57 -2.21 -12.40
CA ILE A 108 -6.34 -2.08 -11.61
C ILE A 108 -5.88 -0.63 -11.58
N THR A 109 -5.90 0.05 -12.72
CA THR A 109 -5.54 1.47 -12.80
C THR A 109 -6.49 2.32 -11.96
N LYS A 110 -7.78 2.05 -12.06
CA LYS A 110 -8.78 2.79 -11.28
C LYS A 110 -8.58 2.57 -9.78
N ARG A 111 -8.29 1.32 -9.37
CA ARG A 111 -8.01 1.00 -7.98
C ARG A 111 -6.77 1.74 -7.49
N ASN A 112 -5.70 1.75 -8.28
CA ASN A 112 -4.47 2.44 -7.92
C ASN A 112 -4.69 3.94 -7.76
N ASN A 113 -5.41 4.55 -8.69
CA ASN A 113 -5.71 5.99 -8.62
C ASN A 113 -6.55 6.31 -7.39
N TRP A 114 -7.52 5.46 -7.07
CA TRP A 114 -8.34 5.64 -5.88
C TRP A 114 -7.47 5.61 -4.62
N MET A 115 -6.54 4.66 -4.55
CA MET A 115 -5.63 4.56 -3.40
C MET A 115 -4.81 5.84 -3.24
N VAL A 116 -4.26 6.34 -4.34
CA VAL A 116 -3.46 7.57 -4.30
C VAL A 116 -4.29 8.75 -3.82
N GLU A 117 -5.53 8.86 -4.32
CA GLU A 117 -6.43 9.97 -3.96
C GLU A 117 -6.79 9.96 -2.49
N MET A 118 -6.98 8.76 -1.93
CA MET A 118 -7.44 8.62 -0.56
C MET A 118 -6.34 8.71 0.49
N CYS A 119 -5.09 8.56 0.08
CA CYS A 119 -3.99 8.46 1.04
C CYS A 119 -3.24 9.77 1.21
N ASP A 120 -2.61 9.92 2.37
CA ASP A 120 -1.80 11.09 2.71
C ASP A 120 -0.37 10.92 2.24
N ILE A 121 0.15 9.71 2.33
CA ILE A 121 1.53 9.38 1.99
C ILE A 121 1.55 8.18 1.06
N VAL A 122 2.38 8.24 0.03
CA VAL A 122 2.57 7.14 -0.92
C VAL A 122 3.98 6.62 -0.74
N VAL A 123 4.09 5.35 -0.34
CA VAL A 123 5.37 4.66 -0.21
C VAL A 123 5.48 3.71 -1.40
N CYS A 124 6.56 3.77 -2.13
CA CYS A 124 6.69 2.93 -3.32
C CYS A 124 8.10 2.38 -3.48
N TYR A 125 8.19 1.36 -4.32
CA TYR A 125 9.45 0.77 -4.76
C TYR A 125 9.44 0.80 -6.28
N VAL A 126 9.98 1.86 -6.86
CA VAL A 126 9.95 2.08 -8.31
C VAL A 126 11.36 2.37 -8.81
N GLU A 127 11.90 1.44 -9.60
CA GLU A 127 13.24 1.60 -10.19
C GLU A 127 13.19 1.60 -11.73
N ARG A 128 12.00 1.41 -12.30
CA ARG A 128 11.81 1.43 -13.76
C ARG A 128 10.73 2.46 -14.10
N ASN A 129 10.89 3.10 -15.24
CA ASN A 129 9.96 4.14 -15.70
C ASN A 129 8.78 3.54 -16.48
N GLU A 130 8.22 2.45 -15.95
CA GLU A 130 7.09 1.79 -16.58
C GLU A 130 6.35 0.93 -15.56
N GLY A 131 5.11 0.57 -15.89
CA GLY A 131 4.31 -0.30 -15.08
C GLY A 131 3.38 0.45 -14.15
N GLY A 132 2.51 -0.32 -13.47
CA GLY A 132 1.48 0.25 -12.61
C GLY A 132 2.00 1.05 -11.43
N ALA A 133 3.06 0.56 -10.79
CA ALA A 133 3.64 1.26 -9.66
C ALA A 133 4.24 2.60 -10.06
N TYR A 134 4.91 2.64 -11.21
CA TYR A 134 5.45 3.89 -11.73
C TYR A 134 4.34 4.88 -12.02
N CYS A 135 3.27 4.43 -12.68
CA CYS A 135 2.13 5.29 -13.00
C CYS A 135 1.47 5.84 -11.74
N ALA A 136 1.33 5.00 -10.73
CA ALA A 136 0.76 5.43 -9.45
C ALA A 136 1.64 6.49 -8.78
N MET A 137 2.94 6.28 -8.80
CA MET A 137 3.89 7.24 -8.25
C MET A 137 3.80 8.58 -8.97
N GLN A 138 3.73 8.57 -10.30
CA GLN A 138 3.60 9.79 -11.10
C GLN A 138 2.29 10.51 -10.80
N TYR A 139 1.21 9.76 -10.65
CA TYR A 139 -0.08 10.36 -10.30
C TYR A 139 -0.01 11.03 -8.92
N ALA A 140 0.64 10.36 -7.96
CA ALA A 140 0.83 10.93 -6.63
C ALA A 140 1.59 12.26 -6.68
N HIS A 141 2.65 12.31 -7.49
CA HIS A 141 3.41 13.55 -7.68
C HIS A 141 2.52 14.67 -8.26
N ARG A 142 1.70 14.34 -9.26
CA ARG A 142 0.80 15.33 -9.86
C ARG A 142 -0.22 15.87 -8.86
N LEU A 143 -0.65 15.04 -7.92
CA LEU A 143 -1.61 15.47 -6.89
C LEU A 143 -0.96 16.15 -5.70
N GLY A 144 0.37 16.26 -5.70
CA GLY A 144 1.09 16.90 -4.60
C GLY A 144 1.14 16.07 -3.33
N LYS A 145 0.98 14.76 -3.45
CA LYS A 145 1.08 13.88 -2.29
C LYS A 145 2.54 13.72 -1.86
N LYS A 146 2.74 13.41 -0.58
CA LYS A 146 4.07 13.06 -0.11
C LYS A 146 4.44 11.68 -0.64
N VAL A 147 5.53 11.59 -1.38
CA VAL A 147 5.96 10.34 -2.01
C VAL A 147 7.32 9.95 -1.45
N ILE A 148 7.42 8.71 -0.99
CA ILE A 148 8.68 8.15 -0.50
C ILE A 148 8.99 6.93 -1.36
N ASN A 149 10.03 7.02 -2.19
CA ASN A 149 10.46 5.90 -3.02
C ASN A 149 11.63 5.22 -2.33
N LEU A 150 11.44 3.99 -1.90
CA LEU A 150 12.45 3.25 -1.14
C LEU A 150 13.75 3.06 -1.91
N VAL A 151 13.68 3.06 -3.23
CA VAL A 151 14.87 2.91 -4.09
C VAL A 151 15.79 4.13 -4.01
N ASP A 152 15.23 5.31 -3.80
CA ASP A 152 15.98 6.57 -3.80
C ASP A 152 16.74 6.81 -2.49
N ASP A 153 16.41 6.07 -1.46
CA ASP A 153 16.98 6.24 -0.14
C ASP A 153 18.21 5.35 0.00
N ASN A 154 19.37 5.93 -0.07
CA ASN A 154 20.63 5.22 0.04
C ASN A 154 21.26 5.39 1.42
#